data_5bb1cd7d5bcce1e47a77858b5c962e13
#
_entry.id   5bb1cd7d5bcce1e47a77858b5c962e13
#
_cell.length_a   1.000
_cell.length_b   1.000
_cell.length_c   1.000
_cell.angle_alpha   90.00
_cell.angle_beta   90.00
_cell.angle_gamma   90.00
#
_symmetry.space_group_name_H-M   'P 1'
#
loop_
_entity.id
_entity.type
_entity.pdbx_description
1 polymer ?
#
loop_
_entity_poly.entity_id
_entity_poly.type
_entity_poly.pdbx_seq_one_letter_code
_entity_poly.pdbx_strand_id
1 'polypeptide(L)'
;MRFIGLYGTFGTKRYLLDSKCTTKPHLFIHSILATLKKPFIDQSEPVWLDGPGSRSFELVFALKVFWEFIRGLRALHFSGPCITVFGSARFKEGHRYYEEARQVSHKIASELGFTIMTGGGPGIMEAANRGAREAGGRSVGCNIELPHEQSQNPYLDKFVTIRYFFVRKVLLVKYSYAFVIFPGGFGTMDELFETMTLVQTKKIVDFPIVVMGTDYFKPLQAYLHFMAKEGTISPEDLNLVLFTDDADAAVAHIQHFIAHNYTVKRRRPSWWLFEKN
;
A
#
# COMPACT_ATOMS: atom_id res chain seq x y z
N MET A 1 -17.84 -24.04 47.29
CA MET A 1 -17.21 -22.84 46.73
C MET A 1 -18.01 -22.36 45.53
N ARG A 2 -18.68 -21.21 45.67
CA ARG A 2 -19.61 -20.66 44.66
C ARG A 2 -18.84 -19.84 43.63
N PHE A 3 -18.98 -20.15 42.33
CA PHE A 3 -18.57 -19.28 41.23
C PHE A 3 -19.73 -18.32 40.93
N ILE A 4 -19.46 -17.03 41.02
CA ILE A 4 -20.39 -15.96 40.64
C ILE A 4 -20.08 -15.62 39.17
N GLY A 5 -21.03 -15.93 38.29
CA GLY A 5 -20.98 -15.50 36.88
C GLY A 5 -21.68 -14.16 36.73
N LEU A 6 -20.98 -13.18 36.18
CA LEU A 6 -21.55 -11.91 35.71
C LEU A 6 -22.08 -12.09 34.29
N TYR A 7 -23.39 -12.21 34.16
CA TYR A 7 -24.09 -12.09 32.87
C TYR A 7 -24.58 -10.65 32.70
N GLY A 8 -24.04 -9.96 31.73
CA GLY A 8 -24.57 -8.69 31.24
C GLY A 8 -25.83 -8.95 30.41
N THR A 9 -26.95 -8.39 30.82
CA THR A 9 -28.25 -8.50 30.14
C THR A 9 -28.29 -7.60 28.90
N PHE A 10 -28.30 -8.18 27.73
CA PHE A 10 -28.76 -7.52 26.50
C PHE A 10 -30.29 -7.58 26.47
N GLY A 11 -30.92 -6.41 26.45
CA GLY A 11 -32.38 -6.27 26.43
C GLY A 11 -32.98 -6.78 25.10
N THR A 12 -33.61 -7.94 25.14
CA THR A 12 -34.42 -8.46 24.04
C THR A 12 -35.80 -7.81 24.05
N LYS A 13 -36.05 -6.85 23.15
CA LYS A 13 -37.42 -6.44 22.81
C LYS A 13 -38.08 -7.56 22.01
N ARG A 14 -39.01 -8.29 22.61
CA ARG A 14 -39.92 -9.19 21.89
C ARG A 14 -40.93 -8.33 21.14
N TYR A 15 -40.89 -8.42 19.82
CA TYR A 15 -41.97 -7.93 18.95
C TYR A 15 -43.02 -9.04 18.82
N LEU A 16 -44.24 -8.79 19.32
CA LEU A 16 -45.40 -9.60 19.08
C LEU A 16 -45.79 -9.46 17.58
N LEU A 17 -45.68 -10.56 16.86
CA LEU A 17 -46.20 -10.66 15.50
C LEU A 17 -47.71 -10.71 15.55
N ASP A 18 -48.35 -9.63 15.15
CA ASP A 18 -49.80 -9.61 14.90
C ASP A 18 -50.13 -10.32 13.60
N SER A 19 -50.96 -11.31 13.65
CA SER A 19 -51.22 -12.29 12.62
C SER A 19 -52.21 -11.84 11.50
N LYS A 20 -52.30 -10.51 11.27
CA LYS A 20 -53.19 -9.96 10.24
C LYS A 20 -52.52 -8.84 9.41
N CYS A 21 -51.40 -9.08 8.79
CA CYS A 21 -50.89 -8.18 7.77
C CYS A 21 -50.35 -8.94 6.57
N THR A 22 -51.22 -9.10 5.56
CA THR A 22 -50.86 -9.66 4.25
C THR A 22 -50.17 -8.61 3.37
N THR A 23 -49.04 -8.10 3.81
CA THR A 23 -48.18 -7.26 2.96
C THR A 23 -46.97 -8.05 2.51
N LYS A 24 -46.74 -8.03 1.20
CA LYS A 24 -45.68 -8.78 0.49
C LYS A 24 -44.32 -8.58 1.19
N PRO A 25 -43.58 -9.65 1.54
CA PRO A 25 -42.34 -9.57 2.30
C PRO A 25 -41.23 -8.70 1.62
N HIS A 26 -41.31 -8.54 0.29
CA HIS A 26 -40.37 -7.68 -0.45
C HIS A 26 -40.45 -6.18 -0.11
N LEU A 27 -41.59 -5.64 0.28
CA LEU A 27 -41.77 -4.24 0.59
C LEU A 27 -41.26 -3.90 2.00
N PHE A 28 -41.29 -4.85 2.91
CA PHE A 28 -40.83 -4.68 4.29
C PHE A 28 -39.30 -4.65 4.38
N ILE A 29 -38.61 -5.49 3.61
CA ILE A 29 -37.13 -5.49 3.53
C ILE A 29 -36.61 -4.20 2.89
N HIS A 30 -37.27 -3.66 1.87
CA HIS A 30 -36.88 -2.39 1.27
C HIS A 30 -37.04 -1.19 2.21
N SER A 31 -38.05 -1.19 3.10
CA SER A 31 -38.24 -0.09 4.05
C SER A 31 -37.22 -0.10 5.20
N ILE A 32 -36.77 -1.28 5.65
CA ILE A 32 -35.74 -1.42 6.69
C ILE A 32 -34.36 -1.03 6.14
N LEU A 33 -34.05 -1.38 4.92
CA LEU A 33 -32.79 -1.01 4.25
C LEU A 33 -32.71 0.51 3.95
N ALA A 34 -33.84 1.16 3.72
CA ALA A 34 -33.87 2.61 3.51
C ALA A 34 -33.65 3.43 4.78
N THR A 35 -33.82 2.85 5.97
CA THR A 35 -33.72 3.57 7.25
C THR A 35 -32.34 3.49 7.90
N LEU A 36 -31.45 2.63 7.40
CA LEU A 36 -30.05 2.57 7.79
C LEU A 36 -29.24 3.55 6.91
N LYS A 37 -29.39 4.85 7.12
CA LYS A 37 -28.42 5.83 6.60
C LYS A 37 -27.07 5.50 7.26
N LYS A 38 -26.21 4.81 6.51
CA LYS A 38 -24.78 4.67 6.88
C LYS A 38 -24.20 6.06 7.07
N PRO A 39 -23.42 6.30 8.13
CA PRO A 39 -22.74 7.59 8.31
C PRO A 39 -21.81 7.82 7.11
N PHE A 40 -21.74 9.06 6.69
CA PHE A 40 -21.01 9.65 5.59
C PHE A 40 -19.64 8.96 5.32
N ILE A 41 -19.64 7.96 4.45
CA ILE A 41 -18.43 7.43 3.80
C ILE A 41 -18.52 7.95 2.37
N ASP A 42 -17.43 8.55 1.88
CA ASP A 42 -17.36 9.02 0.50
C ASP A 42 -17.79 7.89 -0.45
N GLN A 43 -18.85 8.17 -1.22
CA GLN A 43 -19.66 7.15 -1.92
C GLN A 43 -18.98 6.53 -3.15
N SER A 44 -17.69 6.75 -3.39
CA SER A 44 -17.06 6.34 -4.63
C SER A 44 -16.57 4.88 -4.64
N GLU A 45 -15.96 4.37 -3.57
CA GLU A 45 -15.47 2.98 -3.50
C GLU A 45 -16.46 1.97 -2.89
N PRO A 46 -17.20 2.29 -1.82
CA PRO A 46 -18.11 1.31 -1.22
C PRO A 46 -19.22 0.82 -2.15
N VAL A 47 -19.65 1.66 -3.10
CA VAL A 47 -20.83 1.37 -3.93
C VAL A 47 -20.59 0.21 -4.90
N TRP A 48 -19.40 0.04 -5.44
CA TRP A 48 -19.13 -1.05 -6.37
C TRP A 48 -18.51 -2.29 -5.71
N LEU A 49 -18.09 -2.19 -4.44
CA LEU A 49 -17.73 -3.31 -3.59
C LEU A 49 -18.95 -3.94 -2.88
N ASP A 50 -20.14 -3.37 -3.03
CA ASP A 50 -21.39 -3.89 -2.41
C ASP A 50 -21.95 -5.15 -3.10
N GLY A 51 -21.21 -5.76 -4.02
CA GLY A 51 -21.60 -6.96 -4.74
C GLY A 51 -21.91 -6.71 -6.22
N PRO A 52 -22.45 -7.70 -6.97
CA PRO A 52 -22.67 -7.57 -8.39
C PRO A 52 -23.72 -6.49 -8.70
N GLY A 53 -23.33 -5.54 -9.57
CA GLY A 53 -24.18 -4.47 -10.07
C GLY A 53 -24.87 -4.80 -11.39
N SER A 54 -25.56 -3.81 -12.00
CA SER A 54 -26.05 -3.95 -13.36
C SER A 54 -24.88 -3.97 -14.35
N ARG A 55 -25.05 -4.64 -15.49
CA ARG A 55 -24.00 -4.72 -16.54
C ARG A 55 -23.55 -3.34 -17.03
N SER A 56 -24.46 -2.38 -17.13
CA SER A 56 -24.14 -1.01 -17.51
C SER A 56 -23.30 -0.30 -16.42
N PHE A 57 -23.61 -0.55 -15.15
CA PHE A 57 -22.84 -0.03 -14.03
C PHE A 57 -21.40 -0.59 -14.01
N GLU A 58 -21.27 -1.91 -14.18
CA GLU A 58 -19.96 -2.58 -14.23
C GLU A 58 -19.12 -2.13 -15.44
N LEU A 59 -19.75 -1.90 -16.59
CA LEU A 59 -19.06 -1.35 -17.77
C LEU A 59 -18.53 0.07 -17.50
N VAL A 60 -19.35 0.94 -16.91
CA VAL A 60 -18.93 2.30 -16.54
C VAL A 60 -17.79 2.26 -15.52
N PHE A 61 -17.87 1.37 -14.53
CA PHE A 61 -16.80 1.14 -13.58
C PHE A 61 -15.50 0.70 -14.28
N ALA A 62 -15.54 -0.29 -15.15
CA ALA A 62 -14.37 -0.77 -15.90
C ALA A 62 -13.72 0.35 -16.72
N LEU A 63 -14.51 1.22 -17.37
CA LEU A 63 -14.01 2.38 -18.09
C LEU A 63 -13.33 3.42 -17.15
N LYS A 64 -13.88 3.66 -15.96
CA LYS A 64 -13.26 4.54 -14.96
C LYS A 64 -11.91 3.98 -14.49
N VAL A 65 -11.83 2.69 -14.21
CA VAL A 65 -10.58 2.00 -13.86
C VAL A 65 -9.56 2.10 -14.98
N PHE A 66 -9.97 1.87 -16.22
CA PHE A 66 -9.09 2.02 -17.39
C PHE A 66 -8.49 3.43 -17.48
N TRP A 67 -9.31 4.48 -17.35
CA TRP A 67 -8.84 5.86 -17.38
C TRP A 67 -7.92 6.19 -16.20
N GLU A 68 -8.19 5.64 -15.03
CA GLU A 68 -7.33 5.79 -13.86
C GLU A 68 -5.94 5.17 -14.11
N PHE A 69 -5.88 3.99 -14.73
CA PHE A 69 -4.60 3.40 -15.16
C PHE A 69 -3.86 4.29 -16.15
N ILE A 70 -4.53 4.77 -17.19
CA ILE A 70 -3.89 5.67 -18.19
C ILE A 70 -3.35 6.93 -17.52
N ARG A 71 -4.11 7.53 -16.60
CA ARG A 71 -3.68 8.71 -15.83
C ARG A 71 -2.44 8.41 -14.97
N GLY A 72 -2.47 7.33 -14.23
CA GLY A 72 -1.35 6.90 -13.37
C GLY A 72 -0.10 6.57 -14.17
N LEU A 73 -0.23 5.80 -15.26
CA LEU A 73 0.86 5.46 -16.17
C LEU A 73 1.49 6.71 -16.78
N ARG A 74 0.70 7.66 -17.28
CA ARG A 74 1.21 8.93 -17.83
C ARG A 74 1.90 9.78 -16.76
N ALA A 75 1.30 9.85 -15.56
CA ALA A 75 1.87 10.62 -14.46
C ALA A 75 3.23 10.08 -14.01
N LEU A 76 3.41 8.76 -13.92
CA LEU A 76 4.63 8.15 -13.39
C LEU A 76 5.66 7.78 -14.45
N HIS A 77 5.31 7.84 -15.75
CA HIS A 77 6.17 7.35 -16.85
C HIS A 77 7.60 7.92 -16.83
N PHE A 78 7.74 9.19 -16.49
CA PHE A 78 9.04 9.89 -16.47
C PHE A 78 9.58 10.11 -15.06
N SER A 79 9.05 9.42 -14.06
CA SER A 79 9.56 9.50 -12.68
C SER A 79 10.97 8.91 -12.54
N GLY A 80 11.41 8.13 -13.54
CA GLY A 80 12.70 7.42 -13.54
C GLY A 80 12.58 6.04 -12.89
N PRO A 81 13.69 5.33 -12.78
CA PRO A 81 13.72 4.09 -12.00
C PRO A 81 13.51 4.43 -10.53
N CYS A 82 12.52 3.82 -9.90
CA CYS A 82 12.15 4.11 -8.51
C CYS A 82 12.55 2.98 -7.56
N ILE A 83 12.81 3.35 -6.31
CA ILE A 83 12.76 2.46 -5.16
C ILE A 83 11.65 2.99 -4.26
N THR A 84 10.70 2.11 -3.90
CA THR A 84 9.55 2.53 -3.09
C THR A 84 9.78 2.22 -1.63
N VAL A 85 9.49 3.21 -0.78
CA VAL A 85 9.61 3.12 0.67
C VAL A 85 8.22 3.15 1.29
N PHE A 86 7.93 2.14 2.11
CA PHE A 86 6.69 2.01 2.87
C PHE A 86 6.95 2.08 4.37
N GLY A 87 5.96 2.58 5.12
CA GLY A 87 6.01 2.61 6.56
C GLY A 87 4.87 3.45 7.14
N SER A 88 4.87 3.58 8.47
CA SER A 88 3.82 4.27 9.20
C SER A 88 3.78 5.78 8.93
N ALA A 89 2.60 6.31 8.69
CA ALA A 89 2.34 7.76 8.65
C ALA A 89 2.39 8.44 10.03
N ARG A 90 2.56 7.66 11.12
CA ARG A 90 2.44 8.16 12.51
C ARG A 90 3.78 8.50 13.17
N PHE A 91 4.90 8.05 12.61
CA PHE A 91 6.23 8.36 13.15
C PHE A 91 6.66 9.76 12.71
N LYS A 92 6.81 10.64 13.68
CA LYS A 92 7.21 12.04 13.46
C LYS A 92 8.73 12.20 13.42
N GLU A 93 9.19 13.33 12.92
CA GLU A 93 10.59 13.76 13.01
C GLU A 93 11.14 13.60 14.44
N GLY A 94 12.37 13.09 14.56
CA GLY A 94 13.01 12.72 15.82
C GLY A 94 12.71 11.28 16.29
N HIS A 95 11.76 10.57 15.67
CA HIS A 95 11.58 9.16 15.93
C HIS A 95 12.64 8.34 15.18
N ARG A 96 13.24 7.31 15.83
CA ARG A 96 14.34 6.52 15.24
C ARG A 96 14.03 6.02 13.82
N TYR A 97 12.87 5.45 13.58
CA TYR A 97 12.49 4.93 12.26
C TYR A 97 12.32 6.04 11.21
N TYR A 98 11.94 7.25 11.62
CA TYR A 98 11.89 8.39 10.72
C TYR A 98 13.30 8.76 10.26
N GLU A 99 14.27 8.87 11.18
CA GLU A 99 15.65 9.22 10.85
C GLU A 99 16.35 8.11 10.05
N GLU A 100 16.10 6.84 10.39
CA GLU A 100 16.60 5.69 9.62
C GLU A 100 16.04 5.71 8.17
N ALA A 101 14.74 5.95 7.98
CA ALA A 101 14.12 6.03 6.66
C ALA A 101 14.69 7.19 5.83
N ARG A 102 14.92 8.35 6.46
CA ARG A 102 15.56 9.50 5.85
C ARG A 102 17.00 9.16 5.41
N GLN A 103 17.78 8.52 6.27
CA GLN A 103 19.17 8.14 6.01
C GLN A 103 19.27 7.11 4.86
N VAL A 104 18.50 6.02 4.90
CA VAL A 104 18.49 4.98 3.86
C VAL A 104 18.09 5.58 2.52
N SER A 105 17.04 6.41 2.49
CA SER A 105 16.58 7.04 1.27
C SER A 105 17.58 8.05 0.71
N HIS A 106 18.28 8.78 1.56
CA HIS A 106 19.40 9.64 1.17
C HIS A 106 20.50 8.82 0.48
N LYS A 107 20.93 7.70 1.08
CA LYS A 107 21.96 6.82 0.52
C LYS A 107 21.51 6.21 -0.83
N ILE A 108 20.29 5.71 -0.92
CA ILE A 108 19.74 5.18 -2.17
C ILE A 108 19.76 6.24 -3.28
N ALA A 109 19.37 7.47 -2.97
CA ALA A 109 19.33 8.56 -3.96
C ALA A 109 20.73 9.02 -4.37
N SER A 110 21.66 9.16 -3.41
CA SER A 110 23.04 9.66 -3.68
C SER A 110 23.94 8.59 -4.32
N GLU A 111 23.89 7.35 -3.84
CA GLU A 111 24.81 6.30 -4.26
C GLU A 111 24.30 5.51 -5.48
N LEU A 112 22.99 5.20 -5.51
CA LEU A 112 22.40 4.43 -6.61
C LEU A 112 21.72 5.28 -7.67
N GLY A 113 21.45 6.56 -7.38
CA GLY A 113 20.80 7.49 -8.30
C GLY A 113 19.35 7.16 -8.63
N PHE A 114 18.65 6.42 -7.78
CA PHE A 114 17.24 6.08 -7.94
C PHE A 114 16.33 7.18 -7.41
N THR A 115 15.16 7.31 -8.03
CA THR A 115 14.07 8.12 -7.51
C THR A 115 13.46 7.42 -6.30
N ILE A 116 13.24 8.14 -5.20
CA ILE A 116 12.48 7.61 -4.07
C ILE A 116 10.99 7.83 -4.32
N MET A 117 10.23 6.74 -4.30
CA MET A 117 8.78 6.77 -4.40
C MET A 117 8.17 6.36 -3.06
N THR A 118 7.09 7.02 -2.68
CA THR A 118 6.31 6.72 -1.47
C THR A 118 4.83 6.93 -1.73
N GLY A 119 3.99 6.74 -0.68
CA GLY A 119 2.60 7.19 -0.72
C GLY A 119 2.41 8.71 -0.68
N GLY A 120 3.47 9.49 -0.46
CA GLY A 120 3.43 10.96 -0.46
C GLY A 120 2.84 11.60 0.80
N GLY A 121 2.47 10.81 1.81
CA GLY A 121 1.93 11.27 3.10
C GLY A 121 3.02 11.60 4.13
N PRO A 122 2.63 11.82 5.39
CA PRO A 122 3.54 12.11 6.50
C PRO A 122 4.31 10.88 7.00
N GLY A 123 5.12 11.05 8.01
CA GLY A 123 5.84 9.99 8.72
C GLY A 123 6.98 9.39 7.93
N ILE A 124 7.05 8.05 7.83
CA ILE A 124 8.10 7.35 7.08
C ILE A 124 8.14 7.79 5.62
N MET A 125 6.98 8.04 5.00
CA MET A 125 6.90 8.51 3.62
C MET A 125 7.56 9.88 3.45
N GLU A 126 7.28 10.80 4.38
CA GLU A 126 7.91 12.12 4.42
C GLU A 126 9.41 12.02 4.66
N ALA A 127 9.84 11.21 5.63
CA ALA A 127 11.24 10.98 5.94
C ALA A 127 12.02 10.50 4.70
N ALA A 128 11.47 9.52 3.99
CA ALA A 128 12.08 8.98 2.79
C ALA A 128 12.16 10.01 1.64
N ASN A 129 11.08 10.75 1.40
CA ASN A 129 11.06 11.80 0.40
C ASN A 129 12.05 12.93 0.74
N ARG A 130 12.13 13.31 2.03
CA ARG A 130 13.09 14.29 2.52
C ARG A 130 14.53 13.83 2.31
N GLY A 131 14.87 12.60 2.68
CA GLY A 131 16.21 12.04 2.48
C GLY A 131 16.62 12.06 1.00
N ALA A 132 15.72 11.73 0.08
CA ALA A 132 15.97 11.83 -1.35
C ALA A 132 16.26 13.28 -1.79
N ARG A 133 15.48 14.24 -1.32
CA ARG A 133 15.67 15.67 -1.65
C ARG A 133 16.97 16.23 -1.11
N GLU A 134 17.33 15.88 0.12
CA GLU A 134 18.59 16.28 0.75
C GLU A 134 19.82 15.72 0.01
N ALA A 135 19.67 14.55 -0.62
CA ALA A 135 20.69 13.97 -1.51
C ALA A 135 20.75 14.60 -2.91
N GLY A 136 19.90 15.60 -3.21
CA GLY A 136 19.74 16.13 -4.56
C GLY A 136 19.05 15.18 -5.53
N GLY A 137 18.46 14.09 -5.03
CA GLY A 137 17.73 13.09 -5.80
C GLY A 137 16.28 13.49 -6.07
N ARG A 138 15.59 12.66 -6.86
CA ARG A 138 14.17 12.85 -7.20
C ARG A 138 13.26 12.14 -6.20
N SER A 139 12.11 12.75 -5.94
CA SER A 139 11.13 12.32 -4.96
C SER A 139 9.72 12.34 -5.53
N VAL A 140 9.00 11.22 -5.41
CA VAL A 140 7.68 11.03 -6.03
C VAL A 140 6.69 10.46 -5.03
N GLY A 141 5.46 11.00 -5.02
CA GLY A 141 4.34 10.51 -4.24
C GLY A 141 3.28 9.84 -5.13
N CYS A 142 2.94 8.59 -4.85
CA CYS A 142 1.80 7.89 -5.42
C CYS A 142 0.75 7.65 -4.31
N ASN A 143 -0.15 8.61 -4.16
CA ASN A 143 -1.13 8.64 -3.07
C ASN A 143 -2.41 7.86 -3.43
N ILE A 144 -3.16 7.53 -2.39
CA ILE A 144 -4.52 6.99 -2.50
C ILE A 144 -5.51 8.03 -1.96
N GLU A 145 -6.62 8.20 -2.64
CA GLU A 145 -7.72 9.03 -2.15
C GLU A 145 -8.36 8.36 -0.93
N LEU A 146 -8.29 9.00 0.22
CA LEU A 146 -8.85 8.50 1.47
C LEU A 146 -9.93 9.46 1.99
N PRO A 147 -10.96 8.97 2.71
CA PRO A 147 -12.02 9.80 3.29
C PRO A 147 -11.52 10.86 4.26
N HIS A 148 -10.38 10.61 4.90
CA HIS A 148 -9.66 11.58 5.73
C HIS A 148 -8.42 12.02 4.98
N GLU A 149 -8.40 13.26 4.58
CA GLU A 149 -7.34 13.88 3.79
C GLU A 149 -5.99 13.75 4.50
N GLN A 150 -5.08 12.97 3.92
CA GLN A 150 -3.67 13.00 4.31
C GLN A 150 -3.00 14.12 3.51
N SER A 151 -2.48 15.12 4.21
CA SER A 151 -1.72 16.20 3.57
C SER A 151 -0.50 15.63 2.85
N GLN A 152 -0.30 16.10 1.63
CA GLN A 152 0.92 15.87 0.87
C GLN A 152 2.13 16.41 1.65
N ASN A 153 3.22 15.62 1.75
CA ASN A 153 4.44 16.11 2.37
C ASN A 153 5.18 17.11 1.45
N PRO A 154 5.98 18.05 2.01
CA PRO A 154 6.57 19.15 1.23
C PRO A 154 7.78 18.75 0.39
N TYR A 155 8.24 17.49 0.45
CA TYR A 155 9.49 17.05 -0.18
C TYR A 155 9.27 16.33 -1.52
N LEU A 156 8.13 16.50 -2.17
CA LEU A 156 7.79 15.83 -3.42
C LEU A 156 8.06 16.70 -4.64
N ASP A 157 8.75 16.14 -5.64
CA ASP A 157 8.88 16.75 -6.98
C ASP A 157 7.64 16.49 -7.82
N LYS A 158 7.00 15.33 -7.61
CA LYS A 158 5.82 14.90 -8.35
C LYS A 158 4.87 14.15 -7.44
N PHE A 159 3.59 14.39 -7.61
CA PHE A 159 2.53 13.78 -6.83
C PHE A 159 1.38 13.35 -7.73
N VAL A 160 0.90 12.14 -7.53
CA VAL A 160 -0.30 11.63 -8.20
C VAL A 160 -1.21 10.97 -7.18
N THR A 161 -2.48 11.33 -7.20
CA THR A 161 -3.52 10.69 -6.38
C THR A 161 -4.28 9.68 -7.22
N ILE A 162 -4.40 8.47 -6.74
CA ILE A 162 -5.11 7.35 -7.36
C ILE A 162 -6.33 7.05 -6.49
N ARG A 163 -7.46 6.77 -7.12
CA ARG A 163 -8.71 6.46 -6.42
C ARG A 163 -8.80 4.99 -5.99
N TYR A 164 -8.34 4.07 -6.86
CA TYR A 164 -8.51 2.63 -6.64
C TYR A 164 -7.24 1.99 -6.07
N PHE A 165 -7.35 1.30 -4.94
CA PHE A 165 -6.23 0.64 -4.27
C PHE A 165 -5.45 -0.29 -5.21
N PHE A 166 -6.14 -1.16 -5.95
CA PHE A 166 -5.50 -2.10 -6.86
C PHE A 166 -4.76 -1.42 -8.03
N VAL A 167 -5.27 -0.27 -8.52
CA VAL A 167 -4.55 0.52 -9.54
C VAL A 167 -3.26 1.08 -8.97
N ARG A 168 -3.33 1.64 -7.75
CA ARG A 168 -2.15 2.17 -7.05
C ARG A 168 -1.09 1.10 -6.82
N LYS A 169 -1.49 -0.08 -6.33
CA LYS A 169 -0.58 -1.20 -6.09
C LYS A 169 0.18 -1.61 -7.35
N VAL A 170 -0.52 -1.79 -8.45
CA VAL A 170 0.11 -2.12 -9.74
C VAL A 170 1.10 -1.04 -10.16
N LEU A 171 0.78 0.25 -9.98
CA LEU A 171 1.67 1.35 -10.34
C LEU A 171 2.93 1.37 -9.46
N LEU A 172 2.80 1.17 -8.13
CA LEU A 172 3.91 1.12 -7.19
C LEU A 172 4.88 -0.01 -7.57
N VAL A 173 4.37 -1.20 -7.80
CA VAL A 173 5.18 -2.35 -8.23
C VAL A 173 5.83 -2.08 -9.60
N LYS A 174 5.05 -1.62 -10.59
CA LYS A 174 5.51 -1.44 -11.98
C LYS A 174 6.69 -0.48 -12.12
N TYR A 175 6.72 0.59 -11.33
CA TYR A 175 7.77 1.62 -11.42
C TYR A 175 8.92 1.41 -10.45
N SER A 176 8.85 0.39 -9.60
CA SER A 176 9.87 0.08 -8.59
C SER A 176 10.80 -1.03 -9.05
N TYR A 177 12.04 -0.92 -8.60
CA TYR A 177 13.09 -1.92 -8.74
C TYR A 177 13.42 -2.61 -7.42
N ALA A 178 12.95 -2.04 -6.31
CA ALA A 178 13.07 -2.60 -4.96
C ALA A 178 12.02 -1.98 -4.04
N PHE A 179 11.70 -2.68 -2.96
CA PHE A 179 10.92 -2.13 -1.85
C PHE A 179 11.74 -2.10 -0.58
N VAL A 180 11.62 -0.98 0.16
CA VAL A 180 12.16 -0.81 1.51
C VAL A 180 10.98 -0.61 2.46
N ILE A 181 10.85 -1.49 3.43
CA ILE A 181 9.72 -1.58 4.34
C ILE A 181 10.17 -1.19 5.74
N PHE A 182 9.60 -0.14 6.29
CA PHE A 182 9.75 0.28 7.68
C PHE A 182 8.56 -0.11 8.53
N PRO A 183 8.66 -0.08 9.86
CA PRO A 183 7.53 -0.36 10.74
C PRO A 183 6.28 0.44 10.36
N GLY A 184 5.15 -0.27 10.23
CA GLY A 184 3.90 0.30 9.78
C GLY A 184 2.67 -0.54 10.07
N GLY A 185 1.51 -0.03 9.71
CA GLY A 185 0.23 -0.69 9.91
C GLY A 185 -0.18 -1.62 8.77
N PHE A 186 -1.48 -1.87 8.67
CA PHE A 186 -2.06 -2.79 7.69
C PHE A 186 -1.67 -2.46 6.24
N GLY A 187 -1.68 -1.19 5.84
CA GLY A 187 -1.31 -0.81 4.48
C GLY A 187 0.15 -1.12 4.14
N THR A 188 1.07 -1.03 5.14
CA THR A 188 2.47 -1.43 4.97
C THR A 188 2.61 -2.94 4.85
N MET A 189 1.88 -3.69 5.69
CA MET A 189 1.90 -5.16 5.67
C MET A 189 1.25 -5.71 4.39
N ASP A 190 0.20 -5.07 3.91
CA ASP A 190 -0.48 -5.40 2.66
C ASP A 190 0.47 -5.32 1.46
N GLU A 191 1.26 -4.26 1.34
CA GLU A 191 2.26 -4.13 0.27
C GLU A 191 3.42 -5.12 0.43
N LEU A 192 3.84 -5.42 1.67
CA LEU A 192 4.87 -6.42 1.94
C LEU A 192 4.41 -7.82 1.48
N PHE A 193 3.25 -8.27 1.95
CA PHE A 193 2.75 -9.62 1.64
C PHE A 193 2.35 -9.79 0.18
N GLU A 194 1.77 -8.76 -0.46
CA GLU A 194 1.52 -8.77 -1.89
C GLU A 194 2.81 -8.97 -2.67
N THR A 195 3.85 -8.19 -2.35
CA THR A 195 5.13 -8.27 -3.05
C THR A 195 5.81 -9.62 -2.83
N MET A 196 5.82 -10.12 -1.59
CA MET A 196 6.34 -11.46 -1.30
C MET A 196 5.60 -12.53 -2.13
N THR A 197 4.27 -12.45 -2.23
CA THR A 197 3.47 -13.37 -3.05
C THR A 197 3.81 -13.26 -4.53
N LEU A 198 3.99 -12.06 -5.06
CA LEU A 198 4.35 -11.84 -6.47
C LEU A 198 5.74 -12.40 -6.79
N VAL A 199 6.71 -12.28 -5.87
CA VAL A 199 8.06 -12.83 -6.04
C VAL A 199 8.02 -14.36 -5.89
N GLN A 200 7.37 -14.90 -4.86
CA GLN A 200 7.20 -16.34 -4.64
C GLN A 200 6.57 -17.03 -5.85
N THR A 201 5.51 -16.44 -6.40
CA THR A 201 4.79 -16.98 -7.57
C THR A 201 5.48 -16.69 -8.90
N LYS A 202 6.66 -16.06 -8.88
CA LYS A 202 7.44 -15.66 -10.08
C LYS A 202 6.68 -14.76 -11.04
N LYS A 203 5.70 -13.99 -10.54
CA LYS A 203 5.05 -12.92 -11.31
C LYS A 203 5.97 -11.71 -11.46
N ILE A 204 6.84 -11.51 -10.46
CA ILE A 204 7.97 -10.60 -10.50
C ILE A 204 9.21 -11.46 -10.20
N VAL A 205 10.27 -11.28 -10.98
CA VAL A 205 11.51 -12.03 -10.82
C VAL A 205 12.58 -11.10 -10.25
N ASP A 206 13.38 -11.62 -9.32
CA ASP A 206 14.58 -10.94 -8.79
C ASP A 206 14.32 -9.54 -8.20
N PHE A 207 13.21 -9.38 -7.47
CA PHE A 207 12.80 -8.12 -6.88
C PHE A 207 13.22 -8.07 -5.39
N PRO A 208 14.23 -7.26 -5.02
CA PRO A 208 14.71 -7.19 -3.65
C PRO A 208 13.70 -6.49 -2.74
N ILE A 209 13.42 -7.13 -1.60
CA ILE A 209 12.60 -6.60 -0.52
C ILE A 209 13.48 -6.47 0.71
N VAL A 210 13.65 -5.25 1.21
CA VAL A 210 14.39 -4.96 2.44
C VAL A 210 13.43 -4.52 3.52
N VAL A 211 13.52 -5.14 4.70
CA VAL A 211 12.72 -4.80 5.87
C VAL A 211 13.63 -4.24 6.96
N MET A 212 13.41 -2.98 7.29
CA MET A 212 14.14 -2.22 8.30
C MET A 212 13.35 -2.15 9.61
N GLY A 213 14.04 -2.14 10.76
CA GLY A 213 13.39 -2.18 12.08
C GLY A 213 13.17 -3.62 12.55
N THR A 214 14.24 -4.39 12.62
CA THR A 214 14.23 -5.83 12.91
C THR A 214 13.53 -6.16 14.22
N ASP A 215 13.65 -5.31 15.24
CA ASP A 215 12.97 -5.48 16.53
C ASP A 215 11.43 -5.41 16.42
N TYR A 216 10.91 -4.53 15.58
CA TYR A 216 9.48 -4.45 15.30
C TYR A 216 8.97 -5.69 14.56
N PHE A 217 9.76 -6.22 13.65
CA PHE A 217 9.38 -7.35 12.79
C PHE A 217 9.76 -8.72 13.35
N LYS A 218 10.33 -8.83 14.57
CA LYS A 218 10.58 -10.13 15.23
C LYS A 218 9.38 -11.09 15.25
N PRO A 219 8.14 -10.62 15.60
CA PRO A 219 6.97 -11.51 15.57
C PRO A 219 6.63 -11.99 14.16
N LEU A 220 6.81 -11.14 13.15
CA LEU A 220 6.60 -11.51 11.75
C LEU A 220 7.62 -12.56 11.29
N GLN A 221 8.91 -12.37 11.60
CA GLN A 221 9.95 -13.36 11.28
C GLN A 221 9.63 -14.71 11.92
N ALA A 222 9.23 -14.72 13.19
CA ALA A 222 8.84 -15.94 13.90
C ALA A 222 7.62 -16.61 13.21
N TYR A 223 6.65 -15.82 12.74
CA TYR A 223 5.49 -16.34 12.03
C TYR A 223 5.85 -16.91 10.65
N LEU A 224 6.75 -16.27 9.90
CA LEU A 224 7.25 -16.81 8.62
C LEU A 224 7.97 -18.14 8.81
N HIS A 225 8.82 -18.26 9.84
CA HIS A 225 9.44 -19.55 10.20
C HIS A 225 8.41 -20.61 10.61
N PHE A 226 7.36 -20.22 11.31
CA PHE A 226 6.26 -21.12 11.62
C PHE A 226 5.51 -21.58 10.36
N MET A 227 5.23 -20.67 9.41
CA MET A 227 4.62 -21.02 8.12
C MET A 227 5.48 -22.03 7.33
N ALA A 228 6.80 -21.85 7.31
CA ALA A 228 7.71 -22.77 6.67
C ALA A 228 7.71 -24.15 7.36
N LYS A 229 7.69 -24.18 8.71
CA LYS A 229 7.59 -25.40 9.50
C LYS A 229 6.29 -26.17 9.24
N GLU A 230 5.16 -25.45 9.12
CA GLU A 230 3.85 -26.06 8.82
C GLU A 230 3.69 -26.40 7.32
N GLY A 231 4.67 -26.08 6.48
CA GLY A 231 4.67 -26.39 5.04
C GLY A 231 3.71 -25.53 4.21
N THR A 232 3.28 -24.37 4.73
CA THR A 232 2.41 -23.41 4.00
C THR A 232 3.21 -22.52 3.05
N ILE A 233 4.51 -22.40 3.29
CA ILE A 233 5.51 -21.81 2.39
C ILE A 233 6.72 -22.72 2.34
N SER A 234 7.58 -22.59 1.31
CA SER A 234 8.83 -23.34 1.26
C SER A 234 9.91 -22.70 2.13
N PRO A 235 10.91 -23.46 2.63
CA PRO A 235 12.03 -22.88 3.39
C PRO A 235 12.80 -21.81 2.61
N GLU A 236 12.89 -21.94 1.29
CA GLU A 236 13.54 -20.99 0.39
C GLU A 236 12.82 -19.64 0.36
N ASP A 237 11.51 -19.61 0.61
CA ASP A 237 10.71 -18.40 0.64
C ASP A 237 11.13 -17.45 1.78
N LEU A 238 11.79 -17.97 2.82
CA LEU A 238 12.35 -17.12 3.89
C LEU A 238 13.45 -16.19 3.39
N ASN A 239 14.09 -16.51 2.27
CA ASN A 239 15.15 -15.72 1.65
C ASN A 239 14.63 -14.62 0.72
N LEU A 240 13.31 -14.49 0.53
CA LEU A 240 12.72 -13.45 -0.32
C LEU A 240 12.90 -12.05 0.26
N VAL A 241 13.17 -11.95 1.56
CA VAL A 241 13.23 -10.68 2.30
C VAL A 241 14.52 -10.59 3.08
N LEU A 242 15.25 -9.49 2.92
CA LEU A 242 16.35 -9.14 3.81
C LEU A 242 15.81 -8.36 5.01
N PHE A 243 16.03 -8.86 6.22
CA PHE A 243 15.78 -8.11 7.46
C PHE A 243 17.10 -7.53 7.97
N THR A 244 17.18 -6.20 8.09
CA THR A 244 18.39 -5.51 8.56
C THR A 244 18.05 -4.17 9.21
N ASP A 245 18.92 -3.69 10.11
CA ASP A 245 18.88 -2.33 10.64
C ASP A 245 20.07 -1.50 10.12
N ASP A 246 20.93 -2.12 9.30
CA ASP A 246 22.07 -1.47 8.68
C ASP A 246 21.71 -0.88 7.32
N ALA A 247 21.82 0.43 7.21
CA ALA A 247 21.53 1.17 5.97
C ALA A 247 22.50 0.79 4.84
N ASP A 248 23.77 0.52 5.15
CA ASP A 248 24.75 0.14 4.13
C ASP A 248 24.48 -1.28 3.59
N ALA A 249 24.13 -2.20 4.48
CA ALA A 249 23.70 -3.54 4.09
C ALA A 249 22.44 -3.51 3.22
N ALA A 250 21.46 -2.66 3.54
CA ALA A 250 20.26 -2.47 2.75
C ALA A 250 20.58 -1.95 1.33
N VAL A 251 21.41 -0.92 1.21
CA VAL A 251 21.81 -0.34 -0.07
C VAL A 251 22.63 -1.33 -0.90
N ALA A 252 23.60 -2.02 -0.28
CA ALA A 252 24.42 -3.02 -0.95
C ALA A 252 23.59 -4.18 -1.49
N HIS A 253 22.59 -4.67 -0.74
CA HIS A 253 21.69 -5.73 -1.17
C HIS A 253 20.88 -5.30 -2.40
N ILE A 254 20.28 -4.10 -2.36
CA ILE A 254 19.53 -3.54 -3.48
C ILE A 254 20.43 -3.38 -4.71
N GLN A 255 21.63 -2.83 -4.53
CA GLN A 255 22.61 -2.64 -5.61
C GLN A 255 23.00 -3.96 -6.26
N HIS A 256 23.30 -4.98 -5.45
CA HIS A 256 23.66 -6.30 -5.92
C HIS A 256 22.58 -6.90 -6.81
N PHE A 257 21.31 -6.91 -6.35
CA PHE A 257 20.19 -7.43 -7.14
C PHE A 257 19.97 -6.66 -8.43
N ILE A 258 20.01 -5.32 -8.38
CA ILE A 258 19.78 -4.49 -9.57
C ILE A 258 20.89 -4.67 -10.60
N ALA A 259 22.14 -4.71 -10.18
CA ALA A 259 23.28 -4.85 -11.07
C ALA A 259 23.28 -6.19 -11.84
N HIS A 260 22.79 -7.26 -11.21
CA HIS A 260 22.79 -8.60 -11.81
C HIS A 260 21.56 -8.87 -12.68
N ASN A 261 20.41 -8.28 -12.34
CA ASN A 261 19.12 -8.71 -12.91
C ASN A 261 18.45 -7.66 -13.78
N TYR A 262 18.88 -6.40 -13.72
CA TYR A 262 18.17 -5.32 -14.42
C TYR A 262 19.08 -4.49 -15.31
N THR A 263 18.60 -4.22 -16.53
CA THR A 263 19.11 -3.10 -17.33
C THR A 263 18.28 -1.86 -17.07
N VAL A 264 18.75 -0.99 -16.18
CA VAL A 264 18.03 0.23 -15.77
C VAL A 264 17.98 1.22 -16.92
N LYS A 265 16.78 1.52 -17.43
CA LYS A 265 16.56 2.47 -18.53
C LYS A 265 15.80 3.69 -18.04
N ARG A 266 16.41 4.87 -18.18
CA ARG A 266 15.69 6.14 -17.99
C ARG A 266 14.99 6.52 -19.29
N ARG A 267 13.67 6.64 -19.26
CA ARG A 267 12.88 7.12 -20.40
C ARG A 267 12.92 8.64 -20.45
N ARG A 268 13.04 9.17 -21.67
CA ARG A 268 12.97 10.62 -21.94
C ARG A 268 11.66 10.94 -22.63
N PRO A 269 11.02 12.09 -22.36
CA PRO A 269 9.81 12.51 -23.07
C PRO A 269 10.06 12.67 -24.56
N SER A 270 9.06 12.30 -25.35
CA SER A 270 9.05 12.50 -26.79
C SER A 270 8.18 13.71 -27.14
N TRP A 271 8.76 14.74 -27.72
CA TRP A 271 8.07 16.00 -28.05
C TRP A 271 6.87 15.79 -28.97
N TRP A 272 6.94 14.85 -29.89
CA TRP A 272 5.85 14.52 -30.83
C TRP A 272 4.65 13.77 -30.17
N LEU A 273 4.80 13.27 -28.96
CA LEU A 273 3.72 12.71 -28.13
C LEU A 273 3.16 13.75 -27.14
N PHE A 274 3.57 15.01 -27.25
CA PHE A 274 3.21 16.09 -26.32
C PHE A 274 3.53 15.75 -24.84
N GLU A 275 4.59 14.96 -24.63
CA GLU A 275 5.02 14.56 -23.30
C GLU A 275 5.87 15.68 -22.68
N LYS A 276 5.63 15.96 -21.39
CA LYS A 276 6.39 16.92 -20.58
C LYS A 276 7.08 16.18 -19.44
N ASN A 277 8.27 16.70 -19.04
CA ASN A 277 8.99 16.20 -17.86
C ASN A 277 8.22 16.45 -16.57
#